data_2965a850455c4ca9668bb01ea18af4d7
#
_entry.id   2965a850455c4ca9668bb01ea18af4d7
#
_cell.length_a   1.000
_cell.length_b   1.000
_cell.length_c   1.000
_cell.angle_alpha   90.00
_cell.angle_beta   90.00
_cell.angle_gamma   90.00
#
_symmetry.space_group_name_H-M   'P 1'
#
loop_
_entity.id
_entity.type
_entity.pdbx_description
1 polymer ?
#
loop_
_entity_poly.entity_id
_entity_poly.type
_entity_poly.pdbx_seq_one_letter_code
_entity_poly.pdbx_strand_id
1 'polypeptide(L)'
;MNTIVYFLHLLIALPLQIFVFRTKTYYEDDSRQNKKIKGSAIIISNHRSFLDGLIIALRFFFKRLHFIAADFYKHRLKIVKFIVSVAGGIFVDSEINSFDFIEKSRKVTAKGRAIMVFPEGGFKRTYEPSKFSAGYIMLAIKLGVKIIPIVNDFNYGLFKRVHLMIGNSIDLSGYSNTDLTKEKLKEINEEIYNKFLTLFCELKKKKAERFLFKYEFISPKPGDVVRVNAGSYYHYGVYLNADEVIQFGYTVNRAGENVAVNSVSLNEFCGAKIPEVRVIKKRFKRKTDDIEKYARSCLGQGRYSMINNNCFDFANRVTLKI
;
A
#
# COMPACT_ATOMS: atom_id res chain seq x y z
N MET A 1 25.66 -15.75 -7.98
CA MET A 1 25.48 -16.42 -6.66
C MET A 1 24.60 -17.64 -6.82
N ASN A 2 24.98 -18.74 -6.21
CA ASN A 2 24.21 -19.99 -6.24
C ASN A 2 22.84 -19.82 -5.55
N THR A 3 21.78 -20.42 -6.11
CA THR A 3 20.43 -20.40 -5.54
C THR A 3 20.38 -20.99 -4.13
N ILE A 4 21.17 -22.03 -3.88
CA ILE A 4 21.30 -22.67 -2.56
C ILE A 4 21.80 -21.68 -1.51
N VAL A 5 22.85 -20.92 -1.82
CA VAL A 5 23.40 -19.89 -0.91
C VAL A 5 22.36 -18.82 -0.57
N TYR A 6 21.54 -18.40 -1.53
CA TYR A 6 20.44 -17.48 -1.27
C TYR A 6 19.44 -18.03 -0.24
N PHE A 7 19.01 -19.27 -0.41
CA PHE A 7 18.04 -19.87 0.52
C PHE A 7 18.64 -20.13 1.90
N LEU A 8 19.92 -20.48 1.99
CA LEU A 8 20.61 -20.60 3.28
C LEU A 8 20.63 -19.28 4.04
N HIS A 9 20.90 -18.14 3.37
CA HIS A 9 20.84 -16.82 4.01
C HIS A 9 19.43 -16.46 4.48
N LEU A 10 18.41 -16.79 3.70
CA LEU A 10 17.02 -16.59 4.14
C LEU A 10 16.66 -17.48 5.34
N LEU A 11 17.18 -18.71 5.39
CA LEU A 11 16.96 -19.61 6.52
C LEU A 11 17.59 -19.03 7.80
N ILE A 12 18.80 -18.48 7.71
CA ILE A 12 19.46 -17.78 8.83
C ILE A 12 18.66 -16.55 9.27
N ALA A 13 18.01 -15.84 8.32
CA ALA A 13 17.20 -14.68 8.62
C ALA A 13 15.75 -15.02 9.08
N LEU A 14 15.33 -16.28 9.02
CA LEU A 14 13.98 -16.72 9.40
C LEU A 14 13.62 -16.40 10.86
N PRO A 15 14.50 -16.54 11.86
CA PRO A 15 14.23 -16.11 13.22
C PRO A 15 13.85 -14.61 13.31
N LEU A 16 14.45 -13.74 12.49
CA LEU A 16 14.08 -12.32 12.44
C LEU A 16 12.62 -12.14 11.99
N GLN A 17 12.17 -12.94 11.03
CA GLN A 17 10.77 -12.94 10.58
C GLN A 17 9.82 -13.34 11.72
N ILE A 18 10.18 -14.32 12.51
CA ILE A 18 9.33 -14.87 13.58
C ILE A 18 9.32 -13.96 14.80
N PHE A 19 10.48 -13.49 15.26
CA PHE A 19 10.62 -12.79 16.54
C PHE A 19 10.64 -11.26 16.41
N VAL A 20 11.19 -10.70 15.34
CA VAL A 20 11.37 -9.25 15.18
C VAL A 20 10.30 -8.66 14.27
N PHE A 21 10.16 -9.15 13.04
CA PHE A 21 9.25 -8.53 12.08
C PHE A 21 7.79 -8.99 12.26
N ARG A 22 7.58 -10.25 12.65
CA ARG A 22 6.24 -10.83 12.87
C ARG A 22 5.25 -10.46 11.78
N THR A 23 5.65 -10.59 10.52
CA THR A 23 4.94 -10.05 9.35
C THR A 23 3.50 -10.56 9.26
N LYS A 24 2.56 -9.66 9.06
CA LYS A 24 1.16 -9.94 8.71
C LYS A 24 0.89 -9.47 7.30
N THR A 25 0.39 -10.37 6.47
CA THR A 25 0.05 -10.08 5.07
C THR A 25 -1.44 -9.94 4.90
N TYR A 26 -1.85 -8.94 4.14
CA TYR A 26 -3.18 -8.70 3.63
C TYR A 26 -3.14 -8.72 2.10
N TYR A 27 -4.29 -8.91 1.48
CA TYR A 27 -4.44 -8.96 0.03
C TYR A 27 -5.53 -7.98 -0.41
N GLU A 28 -5.38 -7.42 -1.61
CA GLU A 28 -6.39 -6.57 -2.23
C GLU A 28 -7.68 -7.36 -2.48
N ASP A 29 -7.53 -8.60 -2.96
CA ASP A 29 -8.64 -9.52 -3.21
C ASP A 29 -8.24 -10.93 -2.76
N ASP A 30 -8.69 -11.32 -1.57
CA ASP A 30 -8.37 -12.63 -0.98
C ASP A 30 -8.91 -13.82 -1.80
N SER A 31 -9.99 -13.62 -2.57
CA SER A 31 -10.60 -14.66 -3.39
C SER A 31 -9.81 -14.98 -4.66
N ARG A 32 -9.17 -13.97 -5.24
CA ARG A 32 -8.45 -14.06 -6.52
C ARG A 32 -6.94 -14.18 -6.36
N GLN A 33 -6.40 -13.72 -5.25
CA GLN A 33 -4.97 -13.66 -5.01
C GLN A 33 -4.35 -15.03 -4.81
N ASN A 34 -3.38 -15.31 -5.65
CA ASN A 34 -2.47 -16.39 -5.37
C ASN A 34 -1.44 -15.93 -4.32
N LYS A 35 -1.47 -16.54 -3.14
CA LYS A 35 -0.54 -16.26 -2.03
C LYS A 35 0.94 -16.53 -2.38
N LYS A 36 1.20 -17.11 -3.54
CA LYS A 36 2.53 -17.35 -4.11
C LYS A 36 2.66 -16.62 -5.44
N ILE A 37 3.83 -16.03 -5.68
CA ILE A 37 4.15 -15.42 -6.98
C ILE A 37 4.39 -16.54 -7.98
N LYS A 38 3.47 -16.76 -8.91
CA LYS A 38 3.63 -17.72 -10.02
C LYS A 38 4.34 -17.03 -11.19
N GLY A 39 5.31 -17.74 -11.79
CA GLY A 39 6.07 -17.23 -12.92
C GLY A 39 6.97 -16.06 -12.56
N SER A 40 7.41 -15.31 -13.55
CA SER A 40 8.22 -14.13 -13.40
C SER A 40 7.36 -12.89 -13.11
N ALA A 41 7.89 -11.96 -12.36
CA ALA A 41 7.20 -10.70 -12.07
C ALA A 41 8.20 -9.61 -11.66
N ILE A 42 7.81 -8.35 -11.85
CA ILE A 42 8.43 -7.22 -11.16
C ILE A 42 7.59 -6.91 -9.93
N ILE A 43 8.22 -6.90 -8.77
CA ILE A 43 7.60 -6.48 -7.51
C ILE A 43 7.98 -5.02 -7.28
N ILE A 44 6.99 -4.17 -7.04
CA ILE A 44 7.23 -2.77 -6.63
C ILE A 44 6.82 -2.59 -5.17
N SER A 45 7.61 -1.80 -4.43
CA SER A 45 7.29 -1.46 -3.04
C SER A 45 7.83 -0.09 -2.66
N ASN A 46 7.25 0.50 -1.63
CA ASN A 46 7.78 1.68 -0.97
C ASN A 46 9.04 1.36 -0.16
N HIS A 47 9.92 2.37 0.08
CA HIS A 47 11.28 2.14 0.55
C HIS A 47 11.76 3.09 1.65
N ARG A 48 12.09 2.53 2.82
CA ARG A 48 12.63 3.28 3.97
C ARG A 48 13.94 2.70 4.51
N SER A 49 14.17 1.41 4.30
CA SER A 49 15.25 0.67 4.94
C SER A 49 15.72 -0.49 4.08
N PHE A 50 16.95 -0.90 4.23
CA PHE A 50 17.44 -2.18 3.67
C PHE A 50 16.60 -3.38 4.11
N LEU A 51 15.94 -3.30 5.27
CA LEU A 51 15.08 -4.36 5.79
C LEU A 51 13.83 -4.61 4.94
N ASP A 52 13.38 -3.63 4.17
CA ASP A 52 12.17 -3.76 3.33
C ASP A 52 12.30 -4.92 2.35
N GLY A 53 13.43 -4.98 1.65
CA GLY A 53 13.74 -6.07 0.72
C GLY A 53 13.82 -7.42 1.41
N LEU A 54 14.46 -7.49 2.57
CA LEU A 54 14.57 -8.71 3.37
C LEU A 54 13.21 -9.22 3.84
N ILE A 55 12.37 -8.33 4.35
CA ILE A 55 11.02 -8.69 4.83
C ILE A 55 10.19 -9.28 3.69
N ILE A 56 10.23 -8.67 2.51
CA ILE A 56 9.50 -9.17 1.34
C ILE A 56 10.10 -10.48 0.85
N ALA A 57 11.43 -10.62 0.84
CA ALA A 57 12.09 -11.88 0.49
C ALA A 57 11.69 -13.02 1.43
N LEU A 58 11.67 -12.77 2.74
CA LEU A 58 11.23 -13.74 3.74
C LEU A 58 9.74 -14.08 3.61
N ARG A 59 8.89 -13.11 3.23
CA ARG A 59 7.46 -13.35 2.97
C ARG A 59 7.26 -14.30 1.78
N PHE A 60 8.11 -14.22 0.78
CA PHE A 60 8.10 -15.09 -0.39
C PHE A 60 9.29 -16.06 -0.38
N PHE A 61 9.51 -16.74 0.75
CA PHE A 61 10.68 -17.56 1.02
C PHE A 61 11.04 -18.52 -0.14
N PHE A 62 10.04 -19.17 -0.74
CA PHE A 62 10.25 -20.12 -1.85
C PHE A 62 10.41 -19.47 -3.22
N LYS A 63 10.37 -18.13 -3.29
CA LYS A 63 10.55 -17.37 -4.52
C LYS A 63 11.86 -16.61 -4.48
N ARG A 64 12.77 -16.95 -5.38
CA ARG A 64 14.00 -16.18 -5.46
C ARG A 64 13.72 -14.78 -5.98
N LEU A 65 14.03 -13.77 -5.17
CA LEU A 65 13.97 -12.36 -5.51
C LEU A 65 15.36 -11.85 -5.90
N HIS A 66 15.40 -10.95 -6.87
CA HIS A 66 16.56 -10.18 -7.26
C HIS A 66 16.23 -8.69 -7.08
N PHE A 67 17.15 -7.92 -6.51
CA PHE A 67 16.93 -6.52 -6.19
C PHE A 67 17.64 -5.63 -7.19
N ILE A 68 16.96 -4.59 -7.66
CA ILE A 68 17.63 -3.52 -8.40
C ILE A 68 18.26 -2.57 -7.39
N ALA A 69 19.57 -2.35 -7.54
CA ALA A 69 20.34 -1.46 -6.70
C ALA A 69 21.13 -0.47 -7.56
N ALA A 70 21.15 0.80 -7.17
CA ALA A 70 22.00 1.79 -7.81
C ALA A 70 23.48 1.44 -7.63
N ASP A 71 24.29 1.63 -8.66
CA ASP A 71 25.73 1.29 -8.66
C ASP A 71 26.52 2.05 -7.60
N PHE A 72 26.05 3.22 -7.20
CA PHE A 72 26.58 4.01 -6.08
C PHE A 72 26.84 3.17 -4.80
N TYR A 73 25.97 2.19 -4.50
CA TYR A 73 26.14 1.32 -3.34
C TYR A 73 27.27 0.28 -3.51
N LYS A 74 27.71 0.03 -4.74
CA LYS A 74 28.82 -0.90 -5.03
C LYS A 74 30.15 -0.38 -4.50
N HIS A 75 30.32 0.93 -4.44
CA HIS A 75 31.62 1.56 -4.13
C HIS A 75 31.75 2.07 -2.69
N ARG A 76 30.65 2.33 -1.97
CA ARG A 76 30.71 3.01 -0.67
C ARG A 76 30.93 2.13 0.56
N LEU A 77 30.37 0.93 0.61
CA LEU A 77 30.47 0.06 1.78
C LEU A 77 30.61 -1.40 1.35
N LYS A 78 31.73 -2.04 1.64
CA LYS A 78 31.99 -3.47 1.33
C LYS A 78 30.86 -4.37 1.86
N ILE A 79 30.32 -4.07 3.06
CA ILE A 79 29.24 -4.83 3.68
C ILE A 79 27.92 -4.70 2.90
N VAL A 80 27.58 -3.51 2.39
CA VAL A 80 26.38 -3.28 1.58
C VAL A 80 26.51 -4.02 0.24
N LYS A 81 27.66 -3.94 -0.40
CA LYS A 81 27.98 -4.70 -1.61
C LYS A 81 27.78 -6.20 -1.37
N PHE A 82 28.29 -6.71 -0.25
CA PHE A 82 28.14 -8.11 0.11
C PHE A 82 26.65 -8.47 0.30
N ILE A 83 25.90 -7.70 1.10
CA ILE A 83 24.45 -7.94 1.34
C ILE A 83 23.66 -7.90 0.03
N VAL A 84 23.86 -6.88 -0.80
CA VAL A 84 23.18 -6.74 -2.09
C VAL A 84 23.56 -7.86 -3.05
N SER A 85 24.82 -8.27 -3.08
CA SER A 85 25.31 -9.41 -3.88
C SER A 85 24.69 -10.72 -3.43
N VAL A 86 24.64 -10.96 -2.11
CA VAL A 86 24.02 -12.13 -1.49
C VAL A 86 22.49 -12.15 -1.77
N ALA A 87 21.84 -11.00 -1.72
CA ALA A 87 20.44 -10.83 -2.09
C ALA A 87 20.18 -10.99 -3.60
N GLY A 88 21.22 -11.17 -4.41
CA GLY A 88 21.08 -11.30 -5.86
C GLY A 88 20.84 -9.96 -6.57
N GLY A 89 21.44 -8.88 -6.05
CA GLY A 89 21.30 -7.54 -6.59
C GLY A 89 21.73 -7.43 -8.05
N ILE A 90 20.93 -6.73 -8.84
CA ILE A 90 21.25 -6.31 -10.20
C ILE A 90 21.63 -4.84 -10.10
N PHE A 91 22.90 -4.53 -10.27
CA PHE A 91 23.36 -3.15 -10.22
C PHE A 91 23.01 -2.42 -11.50
N VAL A 92 22.47 -1.22 -11.36
CA VAL A 92 22.17 -0.30 -12.45
C VAL A 92 23.18 0.84 -12.36
N ASP A 93 23.98 0.97 -13.41
CA ASP A 93 24.81 2.14 -13.62
C ASP A 93 23.98 3.23 -14.32
N SER A 94 23.98 4.43 -13.74
CA SER A 94 23.27 5.56 -14.32
C SER A 94 23.92 6.10 -15.60
N GLU A 95 25.18 5.76 -15.83
CA GLU A 95 25.97 6.36 -16.92
C GLU A 95 26.33 5.40 -18.08
N ILE A 96 26.29 4.07 -17.86
CA ILE A 96 26.80 3.12 -18.85
C ILE A 96 25.91 1.86 -18.95
N ASN A 97 25.32 1.65 -20.15
CA ASN A 97 24.69 0.40 -20.62
C ASN A 97 23.37 -0.05 -19.95
N SER A 98 22.29 0.63 -20.31
CA SER A 98 20.92 0.12 -20.12
C SER A 98 20.72 -1.29 -20.74
N PHE A 99 21.52 -1.70 -21.72
CA PHE A 99 21.44 -3.01 -22.38
C PHE A 99 21.88 -4.16 -21.48
N ASP A 100 23.00 -4.06 -20.79
CA ASP A 100 23.51 -5.11 -19.88
C ASP A 100 22.55 -5.36 -18.70
N PHE A 101 21.97 -4.28 -18.18
CA PHE A 101 20.95 -4.36 -17.14
C PHE A 101 19.70 -5.12 -17.59
N ILE A 102 19.19 -4.82 -18.78
CA ILE A 102 18.00 -5.49 -19.34
C ILE A 102 18.30 -6.96 -19.61
N GLU A 103 19.48 -7.28 -20.16
CA GLU A 103 19.88 -8.65 -20.44
C GLU A 103 20.06 -9.48 -19.15
N LYS A 104 20.65 -8.91 -18.10
CA LYS A 104 20.72 -9.54 -16.78
C LYS A 104 19.33 -9.78 -16.20
N SER A 105 18.43 -8.81 -16.33
CA SER A 105 17.05 -8.92 -15.89
C SER A 105 16.30 -10.00 -16.66
N ARG A 106 16.53 -10.11 -17.98
CA ARG A 106 15.94 -11.15 -18.84
C ARG A 106 16.43 -12.56 -18.40
N LYS A 107 17.70 -12.73 -18.11
CA LYS A 107 18.26 -14.01 -17.60
C LYS A 107 17.65 -14.41 -16.24
N VAL A 108 17.26 -13.42 -15.43
CA VAL A 108 16.57 -13.65 -14.16
C VAL A 108 15.13 -14.10 -14.39
N THR A 109 14.38 -13.38 -15.21
CA THR A 109 12.96 -13.66 -15.47
C THR A 109 12.77 -14.95 -16.29
N ALA A 110 13.66 -15.27 -17.23
CA ALA A 110 13.66 -16.53 -17.97
C ALA A 110 13.72 -17.77 -17.05
N LYS A 111 14.27 -17.64 -15.85
CA LYS A 111 14.30 -18.67 -14.80
C LYS A 111 13.08 -18.67 -13.89
N GLY A 112 12.01 -17.97 -14.27
CA GLY A 112 10.81 -17.84 -13.46
C GLY A 112 11.00 -17.08 -12.14
N ARG A 113 12.06 -16.26 -12.00
CA ARG A 113 12.39 -15.49 -10.80
C ARG A 113 11.73 -14.12 -10.82
N ALA A 114 11.65 -13.46 -9.68
CA ALA A 114 11.10 -12.12 -9.57
C ALA A 114 12.19 -11.06 -9.34
N ILE A 115 11.95 -9.88 -9.88
CA ILE A 115 12.81 -8.71 -9.70
C ILE A 115 12.07 -7.72 -8.81
N MET A 116 12.72 -7.23 -7.77
CA MET A 116 12.16 -6.24 -6.87
C MET A 116 12.74 -4.87 -7.16
N VAL A 117 11.86 -3.89 -7.30
CA VAL A 117 12.16 -2.49 -7.58
C VAL A 117 11.53 -1.62 -6.51
N PHE A 118 12.26 -0.61 -6.08
CA PHE A 118 11.75 0.47 -5.25
C PHE A 118 11.63 1.73 -6.11
N PRO A 119 10.44 1.99 -6.69
CA PRO A 119 10.31 3.02 -7.71
C PRO A 119 10.46 4.45 -7.19
N GLU A 120 10.50 4.64 -5.87
CA GLU A 120 10.80 5.91 -5.22
C GLU A 120 12.26 6.37 -5.41
N GLY A 121 13.14 5.51 -5.91
CA GLY A 121 14.53 5.84 -6.25
C GLY A 121 15.46 6.04 -5.05
N GLY A 122 15.08 5.62 -3.84
CA GLY A 122 15.90 5.67 -2.63
C GLY A 122 15.10 5.67 -1.35
N PHE A 123 15.79 5.65 -0.20
CA PHE A 123 15.13 5.66 1.10
C PHE A 123 14.40 6.97 1.35
N LYS A 124 13.12 6.89 1.65
CA LYS A 124 12.30 8.05 2.02
C LYS A 124 12.10 8.12 3.53
N ARG A 125 12.14 9.35 4.06
CA ARG A 125 11.88 9.60 5.50
C ARG A 125 10.41 9.93 5.79
N THR A 126 9.58 10.04 4.74
CA THR A 126 8.14 10.30 4.85
C THR A 126 7.38 9.02 5.15
N TYR A 127 6.30 9.11 5.92
CA TYR A 127 5.42 7.94 6.16
C TYR A 127 4.67 7.51 4.91
N GLU A 128 4.36 8.44 4.03
CA GLU A 128 3.61 8.23 2.81
C GLU A 128 4.55 7.87 1.65
N PRO A 129 4.09 7.02 0.71
CA PRO A 129 4.82 6.75 -0.50
C PRO A 129 5.06 8.04 -1.31
N SER A 130 6.28 8.24 -1.77
CA SER A 130 6.61 9.36 -2.67
C SER A 130 6.38 8.96 -4.14
N LYS A 131 6.40 9.95 -5.03
CA LYS A 131 6.20 9.74 -6.47
C LYS A 131 7.15 8.69 -7.03
N PHE A 132 6.66 7.88 -7.96
CA PHE A 132 7.38 6.81 -8.61
C PHE A 132 8.08 7.30 -9.88
N SER A 133 9.29 6.80 -10.13
CA SER A 133 9.94 6.91 -11.44
C SER A 133 9.45 5.78 -12.36
N ALA A 134 9.26 6.06 -13.65
CA ALA A 134 8.63 5.12 -14.58
C ALA A 134 9.54 3.97 -15.08
N GLY A 135 10.79 3.89 -14.63
CA GLY A 135 11.76 2.90 -15.13
C GLY A 135 11.33 1.44 -14.96
N TYR A 136 10.58 1.12 -13.90
CA TYR A 136 10.05 -0.22 -13.67
C TYR A 136 8.98 -0.64 -14.69
N ILE A 137 8.23 0.31 -15.27
CA ILE A 137 7.22 0.07 -16.31
C ILE A 137 7.93 -0.35 -17.60
N MET A 138 8.93 0.43 -18.02
CA MET A 138 9.76 0.10 -19.19
C MET A 138 10.39 -1.28 -19.04
N LEU A 139 10.89 -1.59 -17.86
CA LEU A 139 11.48 -2.91 -17.58
C LEU A 139 10.43 -4.01 -17.68
N ALA A 140 9.24 -3.83 -17.10
CA ALA A 140 8.16 -4.81 -17.15
C ALA A 140 7.74 -5.12 -18.60
N ILE A 141 7.55 -4.09 -19.42
CA ILE A 141 7.16 -4.22 -20.82
C ILE A 141 8.27 -4.94 -21.62
N LYS A 142 9.54 -4.53 -21.49
CA LYS A 142 10.67 -5.16 -22.19
C LYS A 142 10.91 -6.62 -21.81
N LEU A 143 10.52 -7.01 -20.61
CA LEU A 143 10.66 -8.39 -20.11
C LEU A 143 9.38 -9.22 -20.33
N GLY A 144 8.27 -8.62 -20.72
CA GLY A 144 6.98 -9.28 -20.87
C GLY A 144 6.46 -9.88 -19.55
N VAL A 145 6.65 -9.17 -18.42
CA VAL A 145 6.27 -9.65 -17.10
C VAL A 145 5.31 -8.70 -16.39
N LYS A 146 4.42 -9.24 -15.57
CA LYS A 146 3.48 -8.48 -14.76
C LYS A 146 4.15 -7.76 -13.62
N ILE A 147 3.52 -6.67 -13.15
CA ILE A 147 3.91 -5.93 -11.95
C ILE A 147 3.03 -6.36 -10.77
N ILE A 148 3.64 -6.56 -9.60
CA ILE A 148 2.93 -6.86 -8.35
C ILE A 148 3.26 -5.76 -7.34
N PRO A 149 2.31 -4.90 -6.98
CA PRO A 149 2.52 -3.88 -5.96
C PRO A 149 2.44 -4.49 -4.56
N ILE A 150 3.38 -4.14 -3.69
CA ILE A 150 3.41 -4.54 -2.29
C ILE A 150 3.67 -3.32 -1.41
N VAL A 151 2.68 -2.98 -0.60
CA VAL A 151 2.81 -1.89 0.38
C VAL A 151 3.34 -2.43 1.69
N ASN A 152 4.32 -1.72 2.27
CA ASN A 152 4.90 -1.98 3.58
C ASN A 152 4.57 -0.82 4.54
N ASP A 153 4.13 -1.14 5.76
CA ASP A 153 3.79 -0.14 6.79
C ASP A 153 4.97 0.34 7.62
N PHE A 154 6.15 -0.25 7.40
CA PHE A 154 7.41 0.08 8.10
C PHE A 154 7.36 0.00 9.63
N ASN A 155 6.45 -0.77 10.21
CA ASN A 155 6.33 -0.89 11.65
C ASN A 155 7.34 -1.89 12.22
N TYR A 156 8.64 -1.59 12.07
CA TYR A 156 9.75 -2.41 12.56
C TYR A 156 9.95 -2.27 14.07
N GLY A 157 10.49 -3.31 14.68
CA GLY A 157 11.00 -3.29 16.05
C GLY A 157 10.59 -4.51 16.87
N LEU A 158 11.25 -4.69 17.99
CA LEU A 158 10.92 -5.74 18.97
C LEU A 158 9.46 -5.60 19.40
N PHE A 159 8.76 -6.72 19.43
CA PHE A 159 7.33 -6.81 19.77
C PHE A 159 6.37 -6.05 18.82
N LYS A 160 6.87 -5.36 17.80
CA LYS A 160 6.05 -4.76 16.74
C LYS A 160 5.71 -5.80 15.66
N ARG A 161 4.80 -5.44 14.80
CA ARG A 161 4.40 -6.28 13.67
C ARG A 161 4.43 -5.47 12.39
N VAL A 162 5.15 -5.97 11.41
CA VAL A 162 5.13 -5.41 10.06
C VAL A 162 3.89 -5.88 9.32
N HIS A 163 3.21 -4.99 8.65
CA HIS A 163 2.04 -5.29 7.84
C HIS A 163 2.37 -5.04 6.37
N LEU A 164 2.08 -6.04 5.56
CA LEU A 164 2.23 -5.99 4.10
C LEU A 164 0.85 -6.06 3.45
N MET A 165 0.61 -5.24 2.43
CA MET A 165 -0.56 -5.33 1.55
C MET A 165 -0.08 -5.70 0.16
N ILE A 166 -0.54 -6.85 -0.35
CA ILE A 166 -0.21 -7.34 -1.69
C ILE A 166 -1.39 -7.01 -2.60
N GLY A 167 -1.13 -6.20 -3.62
CA GLY A 167 -2.11 -5.84 -4.62
C GLY A 167 -2.22 -6.86 -5.75
N ASN A 168 -3.29 -6.76 -6.52
CA ASN A 168 -3.50 -7.53 -7.73
C ASN A 168 -2.42 -7.24 -8.76
N SER A 169 -2.02 -8.26 -9.50
CA SER A 169 -1.03 -8.09 -10.55
C SER A 169 -1.54 -7.17 -11.65
N ILE A 170 -0.67 -6.29 -12.12
CA ILE A 170 -0.91 -5.38 -13.22
C ILE A 170 -0.25 -5.98 -14.46
N ASP A 171 -1.04 -6.24 -15.47
CA ASP A 171 -0.58 -6.75 -16.75
C ASP A 171 -0.37 -5.58 -17.72
N LEU A 172 0.81 -5.51 -18.31
CA LEU A 172 1.19 -4.51 -19.30
C LEU A 172 1.42 -5.13 -20.69
N SER A 173 0.96 -6.36 -20.93
CA SER A 173 1.16 -7.04 -22.22
C SER A 173 0.56 -6.29 -23.41
N GLY A 174 -0.52 -5.54 -23.19
CA GLY A 174 -1.13 -4.69 -24.21
C GLY A 174 -0.23 -3.57 -24.73
N TYR A 175 0.86 -3.25 -24.03
CA TYR A 175 1.81 -2.20 -24.41
C TYR A 175 3.12 -2.74 -25.01
N SER A 176 3.32 -4.05 -25.08
CA SER A 176 4.60 -4.65 -25.47
C SER A 176 5.05 -4.33 -26.91
N ASN A 177 4.13 -3.98 -27.80
CA ASN A 177 4.37 -3.68 -29.22
C ASN A 177 4.04 -2.21 -29.57
N THR A 178 3.87 -1.34 -28.56
CA THR A 178 3.47 0.06 -28.76
C THR A 178 4.66 0.99 -28.54
N ASP A 179 4.85 1.95 -29.42
CA ASP A 179 5.78 3.06 -29.19
C ASP A 179 5.27 3.90 -28.03
N LEU A 180 5.87 3.71 -26.87
CA LEU A 180 5.50 4.41 -25.64
C LEU A 180 6.09 5.81 -25.64
N THR A 181 5.26 6.81 -25.84
CA THR A 181 5.66 8.21 -25.65
C THR A 181 5.94 8.49 -24.18
N LYS A 182 6.68 9.58 -23.91
CA LYS A 182 6.94 10.03 -22.53
C LYS A 182 5.64 10.33 -21.77
N GLU A 183 4.67 10.90 -22.48
CA GLU A 183 3.34 11.24 -21.96
C GLU A 183 2.58 9.98 -21.56
N LYS A 184 2.59 8.95 -22.42
CA LYS A 184 1.91 7.67 -22.13
C LYS A 184 2.56 6.94 -20.98
N LEU A 185 3.89 6.94 -20.89
CA LEU A 185 4.60 6.39 -19.73
C LEU A 185 4.25 7.12 -18.43
N LYS A 186 4.10 8.44 -18.49
CA LYS A 186 3.70 9.24 -17.34
C LYS A 186 2.28 8.90 -16.89
N GLU A 187 1.35 8.77 -17.82
CA GLU A 187 -0.04 8.38 -17.56
C GLU A 187 -0.11 7.01 -16.87
N ILE A 188 0.53 5.98 -17.44
CA ILE A 188 0.59 4.62 -16.85
C ILE A 188 1.23 4.67 -15.46
N ASN A 189 2.28 5.46 -15.29
CA ASN A 189 2.95 5.57 -13.98
C ASN A 189 2.05 6.23 -12.93
N GLU A 190 1.29 7.25 -13.30
CA GLU A 190 0.31 7.90 -12.42
C GLU A 190 -0.82 6.94 -12.04
N GLU A 191 -1.32 6.15 -12.99
CA GLU A 191 -2.34 5.13 -12.72
C GLU A 191 -1.84 4.08 -11.71
N ILE A 192 -0.64 3.52 -11.94
CA ILE A 192 -0.05 2.53 -11.05
C ILE A 192 0.25 3.14 -9.68
N TYR A 193 0.75 4.38 -9.63
CA TYR A 193 0.99 5.09 -8.39
C TYR A 193 -0.30 5.32 -7.60
N ASN A 194 -1.38 5.76 -8.23
CA ASN A 194 -2.68 5.94 -7.61
C ASN A 194 -3.25 4.62 -7.08
N LYS A 195 -3.10 3.52 -7.83
CA LYS A 195 -3.43 2.18 -7.34
C LYS A 195 -2.60 1.81 -6.12
N PHE A 196 -1.31 2.12 -6.11
CA PHE A 196 -0.43 1.88 -4.97
C PHE A 196 -0.86 2.69 -3.73
N LEU A 197 -1.26 3.95 -3.90
CA LEU A 197 -1.80 4.79 -2.83
C LEU A 197 -3.11 4.23 -2.28
N THR A 198 -3.98 3.72 -3.14
CA THR A 198 -5.21 3.03 -2.72
C THR A 198 -4.90 1.83 -1.83
N LEU A 199 -3.94 0.98 -2.22
CA LEU A 199 -3.48 -0.15 -1.40
C LEU A 199 -2.89 0.30 -0.07
N PHE A 200 -2.16 1.42 -0.05
CA PHE A 200 -1.61 1.99 1.18
C PHE A 200 -2.73 2.42 2.15
N CYS A 201 -3.77 3.09 1.65
CA CYS A 201 -4.94 3.45 2.42
C CYS A 201 -5.70 2.22 2.93
N GLU A 202 -5.86 1.20 2.09
CA GLU A 202 -6.49 -0.07 2.46
C GLU A 202 -5.72 -0.78 3.59
N LEU A 203 -4.38 -0.81 3.52
CA LEU A 203 -3.56 -1.37 4.59
C LEU A 203 -3.80 -0.65 5.92
N LYS A 204 -3.86 0.70 5.90
CA LYS A 204 -4.17 1.51 7.09
C LYS A 204 -5.53 1.13 7.67
N LYS A 205 -6.56 0.98 6.83
CA LYS A 205 -7.92 0.59 7.24
C LYS A 205 -7.94 -0.81 7.85
N LYS A 206 -7.44 -1.82 7.12
CA LYS A 206 -7.40 -3.22 7.60
C LYS A 206 -6.62 -3.36 8.91
N LYS A 207 -5.58 -2.55 9.10
CA LYS A 207 -4.78 -2.51 10.31
C LYS A 207 -5.58 -1.91 11.48
N ALA A 208 -6.27 -0.80 11.28
CA ALA A 208 -7.11 -0.17 12.28
C ALA A 208 -8.30 -1.07 12.68
N GLU A 209 -9.00 -1.63 11.71
CA GLU A 209 -10.15 -2.53 11.95
C GLU A 209 -9.79 -3.73 12.83
N ARG A 210 -8.61 -4.30 12.64
CA ARG A 210 -8.19 -5.50 13.37
C ARG A 210 -7.90 -5.24 14.84
N PHE A 211 -7.34 -4.08 15.20
CA PHE A 211 -6.82 -3.84 16.54
C PHE A 211 -7.75 -3.05 17.45
N LEU A 212 -8.59 -2.20 16.88
CA LEU A 212 -9.38 -1.24 17.64
C LEU A 212 -10.88 -1.50 17.57
N PHE A 213 -11.42 -1.99 16.45
CA PHE A 213 -12.86 -2.09 16.24
C PHE A 213 -13.22 -3.12 15.16
N LYS A 214 -14.49 -3.50 15.12
CA LYS A 214 -15.15 -4.29 14.07
C LYS A 214 -16.38 -3.54 13.57
N TYR A 215 -16.94 -3.98 12.45
CA TYR A 215 -18.16 -3.43 11.89
C TYR A 215 -19.27 -4.48 11.92
N GLU A 216 -20.46 -4.07 12.32
CA GLU A 216 -21.63 -4.92 12.45
C GLU A 216 -22.87 -4.22 11.87
N PHE A 217 -23.82 -5.00 11.37
CA PHE A 217 -25.14 -4.52 10.95
C PHE A 217 -26.04 -4.36 12.17
N ILE A 218 -25.93 -3.22 12.83
CA ILE A 218 -26.74 -2.84 14.00
C ILE A 218 -27.24 -1.39 13.84
N SER A 219 -28.25 -1.01 14.61
CA SER A 219 -28.72 0.38 14.64
C SER A 219 -27.68 1.31 15.21
N PRO A 220 -27.29 2.40 14.50
CA PRO A 220 -26.33 3.37 14.99
C PRO A 220 -26.87 4.18 16.16
N LYS A 221 -25.99 4.60 17.04
CA LYS A 221 -26.24 5.51 18.17
C LYS A 221 -25.44 6.79 17.98
N PRO A 222 -25.87 7.93 18.55
CA PRO A 222 -25.10 9.17 18.48
C PRO A 222 -23.61 8.98 18.84
N GLY A 223 -22.73 9.52 18.00
CA GLY A 223 -21.28 9.36 18.12
C GLY A 223 -20.72 8.05 17.58
N ASP A 224 -21.50 7.21 16.92
CA ASP A 224 -20.98 6.03 16.23
C ASP A 224 -20.43 6.39 14.85
N VAL A 225 -19.46 5.59 14.41
CA VAL A 225 -19.03 5.64 13.03
C VAL A 225 -19.85 4.65 12.22
N VAL A 226 -20.47 5.16 11.17
CA VAL A 226 -21.15 4.36 10.15
C VAL A 226 -20.32 4.28 8.89
N ARG A 227 -20.44 3.17 8.18
CA ARG A 227 -19.84 3.03 6.85
C ARG A 227 -20.78 2.37 5.85
N VAL A 228 -20.62 2.69 4.59
CA VAL A 228 -21.31 2.05 3.47
C VAL A 228 -20.31 1.60 2.42
N ASN A 229 -20.58 0.48 1.78
CA ASN A 229 -19.77 0.00 0.67
C ASN A 229 -20.06 0.86 -0.58
N ALA A 230 -19.08 1.65 -1.02
CA ALA A 230 -19.16 2.50 -2.22
C ALA A 230 -18.63 1.79 -3.49
N GLY A 231 -18.55 0.46 -3.50
CA GLY A 231 -18.04 -0.35 -4.60
C GLY A 231 -16.57 -0.74 -4.35
N SER A 232 -15.64 0.07 -4.80
CA SER A 232 -14.19 -0.19 -4.63
C SER A 232 -13.65 0.23 -3.26
N TYR A 233 -14.40 0.96 -2.47
CA TYR A 233 -14.01 1.44 -1.14
C TYR A 233 -15.22 1.54 -0.19
N TYR A 234 -14.93 1.74 1.11
CA TYR A 234 -15.95 2.10 2.09
C TYR A 234 -15.94 3.60 2.34
N HIS A 235 -17.15 4.19 2.33
CA HIS A 235 -17.35 5.57 2.74
C HIS A 235 -17.75 5.62 4.21
N TYR A 236 -17.20 6.58 4.98
CA TYR A 236 -17.33 6.67 6.43
C TYR A 236 -17.96 8.01 6.85
N GLY A 237 -18.81 7.96 7.87
CA GLY A 237 -19.40 9.13 8.51
C GLY A 237 -19.53 8.95 10.01
N VAL A 238 -19.73 10.04 10.73
CA VAL A 238 -20.04 10.07 12.17
C VAL A 238 -21.55 10.32 12.29
N TYR A 239 -22.26 9.33 12.82
CA TYR A 239 -23.70 9.40 13.02
C TYR A 239 -24.03 10.22 14.26
N LEU A 240 -24.89 11.22 14.15
CA LEU A 240 -25.43 11.99 15.27
C LEU A 240 -26.90 11.69 15.49
N ASN A 241 -27.69 11.63 14.44
CA ASN A 241 -29.09 11.22 14.43
C ASN A 241 -29.52 10.84 13.00
N ALA A 242 -30.81 10.50 12.80
CA ALA A 242 -31.33 10.08 11.49
C ALA A 242 -31.16 11.16 10.40
N ASP A 243 -31.24 12.42 10.78
CA ASP A 243 -31.19 13.57 9.88
C ASP A 243 -29.74 14.12 9.74
N GLU A 244 -28.82 13.58 10.52
CA GLU A 244 -27.47 14.12 10.59
C GLU A 244 -26.38 13.07 10.74
N VAL A 245 -25.64 12.87 9.64
CA VAL A 245 -24.37 12.16 9.57
C VAL A 245 -23.31 13.14 9.06
N ILE A 246 -22.27 13.39 9.86
CA ILE A 246 -21.17 14.25 9.43
C ILE A 246 -20.14 13.39 8.72
N GLN A 247 -19.85 13.73 7.49
CA GLN A 247 -18.95 13.00 6.60
C GLN A 247 -17.90 13.92 5.99
N PHE A 248 -16.80 13.32 5.50
CA PHE A 248 -15.82 14.03 4.68
C PHE A 248 -15.89 13.45 3.26
N GLY A 249 -16.57 14.12 2.38
CA GLY A 249 -16.84 13.62 1.04
C GLY A 249 -17.60 14.60 0.18
N TYR A 250 -18.06 14.11 -0.97
CA TYR A 250 -18.95 14.86 -1.85
C TYR A 250 -20.38 14.85 -1.27
N THR A 251 -21.09 15.94 -1.41
CA THR A 251 -22.55 15.92 -1.37
C THR A 251 -23.07 15.33 -2.67
N VAL A 252 -24.11 14.49 -2.59
CA VAL A 252 -24.60 13.63 -3.70
C VAL A 252 -24.92 14.37 -5.02
N ASN A 253 -25.00 15.69 -5.02
CA ASN A 253 -25.51 16.47 -6.15
C ASN A 253 -24.52 17.40 -6.83
N ARG A 254 -23.20 17.35 -6.55
CA ARG A 254 -22.26 18.34 -7.12
C ARG A 254 -20.93 17.73 -7.58
N ALA A 255 -20.95 17.20 -8.81
CA ALA A 255 -19.73 16.97 -9.55
C ALA A 255 -19.04 18.32 -9.80
N GLY A 256 -17.86 18.53 -9.19
CA GLY A 256 -17.01 19.70 -9.45
C GLY A 256 -16.74 20.63 -8.26
N GLU A 257 -17.37 20.44 -7.10
CA GLU A 257 -17.06 21.23 -5.89
C GLU A 257 -15.98 20.61 -5.02
N ASN A 258 -15.28 21.48 -4.26
CA ASN A 258 -14.26 21.06 -3.31
C ASN A 258 -14.82 20.10 -2.28
N VAL A 259 -14.21 18.93 -2.13
CA VAL A 259 -14.55 17.94 -1.14
C VAL A 259 -14.30 18.51 0.26
N ALA A 260 -15.34 18.59 1.08
CA ALA A 260 -15.28 19.15 2.42
C ALA A 260 -16.04 18.27 3.43
N VAL A 261 -15.82 18.54 4.72
CA VAL A 261 -16.65 17.99 5.79
C VAL A 261 -18.03 18.64 5.71
N ASN A 262 -19.06 17.81 5.57
CA ASN A 262 -20.45 18.26 5.42
C ASN A 262 -21.40 17.36 6.21
N SER A 263 -22.64 17.80 6.34
CA SER A 263 -23.72 17.08 6.99
C SER A 263 -24.73 16.62 5.96
N VAL A 264 -25.16 15.37 6.07
CA VAL A 264 -26.21 14.75 5.25
C VAL A 264 -27.11 13.90 6.13
N SER A 265 -28.34 13.59 5.67
CA SER A 265 -29.18 12.62 6.36
C SER A 265 -28.58 11.19 6.27
N LEU A 266 -28.97 10.30 7.20
CA LEU A 266 -28.57 8.90 7.14
C LEU A 266 -29.01 8.24 5.82
N ASN A 267 -30.19 8.57 5.34
CA ASN A 267 -30.72 8.06 4.08
C ASN A 267 -29.86 8.51 2.88
N GLU A 268 -29.46 9.77 2.86
CA GLU A 268 -28.58 10.31 1.82
C GLU A 268 -27.18 9.68 1.90
N PHE A 269 -26.63 9.54 3.10
CA PHE A 269 -25.35 8.87 3.35
C PHE A 269 -25.35 7.42 2.85
N CYS A 270 -26.41 6.67 3.11
CA CYS A 270 -26.53 5.27 2.77
C CYS A 270 -26.92 5.03 1.30
N GLY A 271 -27.70 5.92 0.70
CA GLY A 271 -28.41 5.65 -0.54
C GLY A 271 -29.28 4.41 -0.40
N ALA A 272 -29.13 3.47 -1.33
CA ALA A 272 -29.86 2.18 -1.29
C ALA A 272 -29.16 1.08 -0.45
N LYS A 273 -28.16 1.42 0.34
CA LYS A 273 -27.31 0.44 1.06
C LYS A 273 -27.60 0.43 2.55
N ILE A 274 -27.33 -0.72 3.20
CA ILE A 274 -27.43 -0.85 4.65
C ILE A 274 -26.08 -0.43 5.26
N PRO A 275 -26.06 0.50 6.22
CA PRO A 275 -24.84 0.91 6.88
C PRO A 275 -24.35 -0.15 7.88
N GLU A 276 -23.05 -0.32 7.95
CA GLU A 276 -22.40 -1.05 9.03
C GLU A 276 -21.94 -0.05 10.10
N VAL A 277 -22.15 -0.40 11.36
CA VAL A 277 -21.79 0.43 12.52
C VAL A 277 -20.49 -0.10 13.12
N ARG A 278 -19.59 0.81 13.47
CA ARG A 278 -18.33 0.47 14.13
C ARG A 278 -18.52 0.17 15.62
N VAL A 279 -18.22 -1.07 16.01
CA VAL A 279 -18.20 -1.51 17.41
C VAL A 279 -16.77 -1.38 17.93
N ILE A 280 -16.58 -0.55 18.96
CA ILE A 280 -15.29 -0.23 19.58
C ILE A 280 -15.37 -0.35 21.10
N LYS A 281 -14.27 -0.75 21.75
CA LYS A 281 -14.18 -0.77 23.23
C LYS A 281 -14.26 0.66 23.77
N LYS A 282 -15.11 0.90 24.78
CA LYS A 282 -15.38 2.23 25.38
C LYS A 282 -14.10 3.01 25.74
N ARG A 283 -13.04 2.32 26.20
CA ARG A 283 -11.78 2.96 26.57
C ARG A 283 -11.09 3.71 25.46
N PHE A 284 -11.38 3.38 24.19
CA PHE A 284 -10.79 4.01 23.01
C PHE A 284 -11.72 5.02 22.34
N LYS A 285 -13.00 5.07 22.74
CA LYS A 285 -14.00 6.00 22.20
C LYS A 285 -14.04 7.26 23.05
N ARG A 286 -14.11 8.44 22.42
CA ARG A 286 -14.44 9.71 23.11
C ARG A 286 -15.86 9.65 23.68
N LYS A 287 -16.18 10.55 24.61
CA LYS A 287 -17.57 10.74 25.05
C LYS A 287 -18.43 11.25 23.87
N THR A 288 -19.69 10.89 23.85
CA THR A 288 -20.59 11.22 22.73
C THR A 288 -20.67 12.74 22.52
N ASP A 289 -20.82 13.51 23.57
CA ASP A 289 -20.89 14.97 23.50
C ASP A 289 -19.62 15.62 22.92
N ASP A 290 -18.43 15.06 23.29
CA ASP A 290 -17.16 15.52 22.73
C ASP A 290 -17.06 15.17 21.23
N ILE A 291 -17.58 14.01 20.83
CA ILE A 291 -17.63 13.58 19.43
C ILE A 291 -18.51 14.52 18.62
N GLU A 292 -19.72 14.78 19.09
CA GLU A 292 -20.66 15.66 18.44
C GLU A 292 -20.10 17.08 18.27
N LYS A 293 -19.62 17.67 19.37
CA LYS A 293 -19.01 19.00 19.35
C LYS A 293 -17.83 19.06 18.36
N TYR A 294 -16.97 18.05 18.37
CA TYR A 294 -15.82 18.01 17.47
C TYR A 294 -16.22 17.77 16.02
N ALA A 295 -17.14 16.87 15.75
CA ALA A 295 -17.63 16.64 14.39
C ALA A 295 -18.21 17.92 13.77
N ARG A 296 -19.05 18.63 14.52
CA ARG A 296 -19.66 19.90 14.08
C ARG A 296 -18.59 21.01 13.87
N SER A 297 -17.57 21.08 14.69
CA SER A 297 -16.49 22.06 14.52
C SER A 297 -15.63 21.81 13.27
N CYS A 298 -15.73 20.64 12.67
CA CYS A 298 -15.06 20.30 11.43
C CYS A 298 -15.85 20.67 10.17
N LEU A 299 -17.13 21.05 10.26
CA LEU A 299 -17.96 21.40 9.10
C LEU A 299 -17.27 22.50 8.26
N GLY A 300 -17.29 22.30 6.94
CA GLY A 300 -16.63 23.20 5.98
C GLY A 300 -15.12 22.99 5.83
N GLN A 301 -14.48 22.17 6.68
CA GLN A 301 -13.07 21.85 6.50
C GLN A 301 -12.84 21.09 5.19
N GLY A 302 -11.94 21.61 4.36
CA GLY A 302 -11.55 21.02 3.08
C GLY A 302 -10.21 20.26 3.17
N ARG A 303 -9.45 20.28 2.08
CA ARG A 303 -8.15 19.61 1.90
C ARG A 303 -8.24 18.08 1.99
N TYR A 304 -9.26 17.51 1.34
CA TYR A 304 -9.39 16.07 1.20
C TYR A 304 -8.14 15.47 0.55
N SER A 305 -7.63 14.39 1.14
CA SER A 305 -6.52 13.63 0.59
C SER A 305 -6.80 12.15 0.78
N MET A 306 -6.73 11.37 -0.28
CA MET A 306 -6.93 9.92 -0.21
C MET A 306 -5.93 9.23 0.73
N ILE A 307 -4.81 9.87 1.03
CA ILE A 307 -3.69 9.28 1.76
C ILE A 307 -3.79 9.51 3.27
N ASN A 308 -4.10 10.74 3.70
CA ASN A 308 -3.95 11.14 5.10
C ASN A 308 -5.06 12.04 5.64
N ASN A 309 -6.04 12.40 4.83
CA ASN A 309 -7.17 13.24 5.24
C ASN A 309 -8.44 12.88 4.47
N ASN A 310 -8.87 11.63 4.58
CA ASN A 310 -10.08 11.09 3.96
C ASN A 310 -11.19 10.86 4.98
N CYS A 311 -12.34 10.34 4.53
CA CYS A 311 -13.49 10.07 5.40
C CYS A 311 -13.18 9.09 6.55
N PHE A 312 -12.29 8.12 6.35
CA PHE A 312 -11.85 7.20 7.41
C PHE A 312 -10.96 7.91 8.43
N ASP A 313 -10.01 8.73 7.98
CA ASP A 313 -9.14 9.50 8.87
C ASP A 313 -9.95 10.53 9.66
N PHE A 314 -10.93 11.19 9.03
CA PHE A 314 -11.87 12.09 9.69
C PHE A 314 -12.65 11.36 10.80
N ALA A 315 -13.30 10.24 10.48
CA ALA A 315 -14.07 9.47 11.44
C ALA A 315 -13.23 9.01 12.64
N ASN A 316 -11.96 8.61 12.41
CA ASN A 316 -11.04 8.23 13.49
C ASN A 316 -10.64 9.43 14.35
N ARG A 317 -10.25 10.54 13.74
CA ARG A 317 -9.84 11.76 14.44
C ARG A 317 -10.93 12.28 15.37
N VAL A 318 -12.17 12.23 14.92
CA VAL A 318 -13.33 12.72 15.69
C VAL A 318 -13.68 11.78 16.85
N THR A 319 -13.61 10.46 16.63
CA THR A 319 -14.24 9.51 17.57
C THR A 319 -13.27 8.77 18.48
N LEU A 320 -11.98 8.72 18.16
CA LEU A 320 -10.99 8.01 18.96
C LEU A 320 -10.28 8.93 19.96
N LYS A 321 -9.96 8.37 21.14
CA LYS A 321 -9.01 8.94 22.10
C LYS A 321 -7.60 8.57 21.62
N ILE A 322 -7.04 9.38 20.74
CA ILE A 322 -5.65 9.22 20.26
C ILE A 322 -4.87 10.41 20.76
#